data_f4fbb6a7d062bd9ef8bc77fa04cb8d4b
#
_entry.id   f4fbb6a7d062bd9ef8bc77fa04cb8d4b
#
_cell.length_a   1.000
_cell.length_b   1.000
_cell.length_c   1.000
_cell.angle_alpha   90.00
_cell.angle_beta   90.00
_cell.angle_gamma   90.00
#
_symmetry.space_group_name_H-M   'P 1'
#
loop_
_entity.id
_entity.type
_entity.pdbx_description
1 polymer ?
#
loop_
_entity_poly.entity_id
_entity_poly.type
_entity_poly.pdbx_seq_one_letter_code
_entity_poly.pdbx_strand_id
1 'polypeptide(L)'
;CGVEAPQEPVEPYILVMGEVGPSDVASLDRQRVAGIVTARGGATAHSAIIARALGIPCVVGAGESLLLLEQGSHLLLDGDRGQLWVQPDQATLAQAERERQASEQRRERAHGERMQPARTRDGHTVEVAVNIGASGEAAGAVELGAEAVGLLRTELVFMDHGQAPDVATQEAEYRRVFDALQGRPLVVRTLDVLSLIHI
;
A
#
# COMPACT_ATOMS: atom_id res chain seq x y z
N CYS A 1 20.40 12.33 -29.78
CA CYS A 1 21.18 11.20 -29.22
C CYS A 1 20.18 10.36 -28.44
N GLY A 2 19.73 9.23 -29.04
CA GLY A 2 18.84 8.28 -28.36
C GLY A 2 19.70 7.53 -27.34
N VAL A 3 19.39 7.72 -26.07
CA VAL A 3 19.82 6.80 -25.04
C VAL A 3 18.90 5.59 -25.18
N GLU A 4 19.42 4.47 -25.68
CA GLU A 4 18.68 3.21 -25.65
C GLU A 4 18.27 2.95 -24.20
N ALA A 5 17.00 2.74 -23.98
CA ALA A 5 16.52 2.31 -22.68
C ALA A 5 17.24 1.00 -22.33
N PRO A 6 17.82 0.86 -21.13
CA PRO A 6 18.49 -0.37 -20.74
C PRO A 6 17.51 -1.53 -20.88
N GLN A 7 17.95 -2.63 -21.52
CA GLN A 7 17.13 -3.81 -21.65
C GLN A 7 16.78 -4.31 -20.24
N GLU A 8 15.49 -4.43 -19.97
CA GLU A 8 15.05 -4.95 -18.67
C GLU A 8 15.53 -6.40 -18.48
N PRO A 9 16.08 -6.73 -17.30
CA PRO A 9 16.52 -8.08 -16.97
C PRO A 9 15.39 -9.10 -17.15
N VAL A 10 15.72 -10.32 -17.52
CA VAL A 10 14.76 -11.42 -17.66
C VAL A 10 14.34 -11.94 -16.27
N GLU A 11 15.25 -11.92 -15.31
CA GLU A 11 15.04 -12.34 -13.92
C GLU A 11 14.47 -11.19 -13.08
N PRO A 12 13.78 -11.50 -11.96
CA PRO A 12 13.31 -10.48 -11.02
C PRO A 12 14.46 -9.60 -10.53
N TYR A 13 14.25 -8.28 -10.53
CA TYR A 13 15.28 -7.31 -10.20
C TYR A 13 14.79 -6.22 -9.25
N ILE A 14 15.72 -5.59 -8.54
CA ILE A 14 15.50 -4.37 -7.76
C ILE A 14 15.86 -3.18 -8.65
N LEU A 15 14.87 -2.30 -8.85
CA LEU A 15 15.06 -1.08 -9.63
C LEU A 15 15.73 -0.02 -8.76
N VAL A 16 16.88 0.49 -9.21
CA VAL A 16 17.66 1.53 -8.53
C VAL A 16 17.63 2.80 -9.36
N MET A 17 17.16 3.91 -8.78
CA MET A 17 16.99 5.19 -9.48
C MET A 17 17.37 6.39 -8.60
N GLY A 18 17.66 7.53 -9.24
CA GLY A 18 17.86 8.80 -8.53
C GLY A 18 16.59 9.27 -7.85
N GLU A 19 15.53 9.31 -8.62
CA GLU A 19 14.16 9.64 -8.20
C GLU A 19 13.20 8.93 -9.16
N VAL A 20 12.03 8.55 -8.69
CA VAL A 20 11.03 7.85 -9.50
C VAL A 20 9.74 8.66 -9.53
N GLY A 21 9.23 8.89 -10.73
CA GLY A 21 7.95 9.57 -10.93
C GLY A 21 6.75 8.62 -10.77
N PRO A 22 5.54 9.17 -10.55
CA PRO A 22 4.33 8.35 -10.45
C PRO A 22 4.06 7.50 -11.71
N SER A 23 4.32 8.06 -12.89
CA SER A 23 4.13 7.39 -14.18
C SER A 23 5.10 6.21 -14.34
N ASP A 24 6.33 6.35 -13.84
CA ASP A 24 7.34 5.31 -13.92
C ASP A 24 6.90 4.09 -13.12
N VAL A 25 6.45 4.31 -11.87
CA VAL A 25 5.95 3.21 -11.00
C VAL A 25 4.72 2.53 -11.60
N ALA A 26 3.80 3.29 -12.17
CA ALA A 26 2.57 2.76 -12.76
C ALA A 26 2.81 1.86 -13.98
N SER A 27 3.92 2.08 -14.69
CA SER A 27 4.29 1.30 -15.89
C SER A 27 5.12 0.05 -15.59
N LEU A 28 5.56 -0.17 -14.34
CA LEU A 28 6.41 -1.30 -13.98
C LEU A 28 5.70 -2.65 -14.07
N ASP A 29 6.39 -3.64 -14.60
CA ASP A 29 5.93 -5.03 -14.55
C ASP A 29 6.11 -5.60 -13.15
N ARG A 30 4.99 -5.78 -12.44
CA ARG A 30 4.93 -6.28 -11.05
C ARG A 30 5.48 -7.70 -10.89
N GLN A 31 5.57 -8.49 -11.97
CA GLN A 31 6.12 -9.84 -11.90
C GLN A 31 7.65 -9.84 -11.95
N ARG A 32 8.23 -8.78 -12.47
CA ARG A 32 9.69 -8.64 -12.69
C ARG A 32 10.37 -7.72 -11.69
N VAL A 33 9.67 -6.67 -11.23
CA VAL A 33 10.22 -5.73 -10.24
C VAL A 33 10.03 -6.27 -8.84
N ALA A 34 11.08 -6.80 -8.24
CA ALA A 34 11.10 -7.33 -6.88
C ALA A 34 11.13 -6.22 -5.81
N GLY A 35 11.58 -5.02 -6.16
CA GLY A 35 11.64 -3.87 -5.27
C GLY A 35 12.12 -2.61 -5.96
N ILE A 36 11.93 -1.47 -5.30
CA ILE A 36 12.35 -0.15 -5.78
C ILE A 36 13.20 0.52 -4.71
N VAL A 37 14.34 1.09 -5.10
CA VAL A 37 15.18 1.92 -4.23
C VAL A 37 15.49 3.23 -4.92
N THR A 38 15.26 4.35 -4.23
CA THR A 38 15.62 5.66 -4.77
C THR A 38 16.69 6.36 -3.93
N ALA A 39 17.58 7.08 -4.60
CA ALA A 39 18.60 7.89 -3.95
C ALA A 39 17.98 9.07 -3.21
N ARG A 40 16.96 9.68 -3.79
CA ARG A 40 16.22 10.84 -3.29
C ARG A 40 14.75 10.51 -3.07
N GLY A 41 14.03 11.45 -2.46
CA GLY A 41 12.60 11.35 -2.20
C GLY A 41 12.26 11.03 -0.75
N GLY A 42 10.99 11.09 -0.42
CA GLY A 42 10.46 10.85 0.92
C GLY A 42 9.35 9.78 0.91
N ALA A 43 9.08 9.20 2.07
CA ALA A 43 8.06 8.16 2.23
C ALA A 43 6.62 8.62 1.88
N THR A 44 6.39 9.93 1.87
CA THR A 44 5.13 10.58 1.47
C THR A 44 5.09 10.95 0.00
N ALA A 45 6.17 10.72 -0.76
CA ALA A 45 6.17 10.96 -2.20
C ALA A 45 5.12 10.08 -2.90
N HIS A 46 4.47 10.63 -3.92
CA HIS A 46 3.43 9.94 -4.69
C HIS A 46 3.90 8.57 -5.21
N SER A 47 5.15 8.48 -5.65
CA SER A 47 5.76 7.23 -6.11
C SER A 47 5.85 6.15 -5.03
N ALA A 48 6.19 6.52 -3.79
CA ALA A 48 6.24 5.59 -2.66
C ALA A 48 4.83 5.08 -2.29
N ILE A 49 3.83 5.96 -2.36
CA ILE A 49 2.42 5.60 -2.13
C ILE A 49 1.93 4.62 -3.20
N ILE A 50 2.24 4.88 -4.48
CA ILE A 50 1.86 3.99 -5.59
C ILE A 50 2.58 2.65 -5.47
N ALA A 51 3.90 2.62 -5.19
CA ALA A 51 4.65 1.37 -4.99
C ALA A 51 4.03 0.52 -3.88
N ARG A 52 3.64 1.14 -2.77
CA ARG A 52 2.93 0.46 -1.67
C ARG A 52 1.57 -0.09 -2.10
N ALA A 53 0.77 0.70 -2.83
CA ALA A 53 -0.53 0.26 -3.36
C ALA A 53 -0.38 -0.91 -4.34
N LEU A 54 0.71 -0.96 -5.09
CA LEU A 54 1.07 -2.06 -5.97
C LEU A 54 1.68 -3.27 -5.24
N GLY A 55 1.97 -3.16 -3.94
CA GLY A 55 2.59 -4.21 -3.14
C GLY A 55 4.07 -4.42 -3.47
N ILE A 56 4.75 -3.45 -4.09
CA ILE A 56 6.17 -3.49 -4.40
C ILE A 56 6.96 -2.91 -3.21
N PRO A 57 7.88 -3.67 -2.58
CA PRO A 57 8.76 -3.13 -1.55
C PRO A 57 9.52 -1.91 -2.05
N CYS A 58 9.53 -0.83 -1.27
CA CYS A 58 10.16 0.43 -1.70
C CYS A 58 10.94 1.07 -0.56
N VAL A 59 12.20 1.44 -0.82
CA VAL A 59 13.03 2.27 0.06
C VAL A 59 13.38 3.56 -0.66
N VAL A 60 13.11 4.70 -0.04
CA VAL A 60 13.33 6.02 -0.61
C VAL A 60 14.37 6.80 0.18
N GLY A 61 15.10 7.68 -0.50
CA GLY A 61 16.10 8.52 0.17
C GLY A 61 17.33 7.76 0.66
N ALA A 62 17.74 6.69 -0.03
CA ALA A 62 18.88 5.86 0.36
C ALA A 62 20.25 6.54 0.15
N GLY A 63 20.26 7.75 -0.45
CA GLY A 63 21.48 8.54 -0.68
C GLY A 63 22.10 8.34 -2.05
N GLU A 64 22.89 9.33 -2.48
CA GLU A 64 23.48 9.39 -3.84
C GLU A 64 24.48 8.26 -4.11
N SER A 65 25.11 7.67 -3.10
CA SER A 65 26.00 6.52 -3.23
C SER A 65 25.32 5.31 -3.87
N LEU A 66 23.99 5.23 -3.79
CA LEU A 66 23.19 4.21 -4.45
C LEU A 66 23.40 4.19 -5.96
N LEU A 67 23.58 5.35 -6.58
CA LEU A 67 23.74 5.50 -8.04
C LEU A 67 25.11 5.05 -8.56
N LEU A 68 26.04 4.74 -7.65
CA LEU A 68 27.36 4.19 -7.97
C LEU A 68 27.36 2.66 -8.03
N LEU A 69 26.25 2.02 -7.74
CA LEU A 69 26.13 0.57 -7.81
C LEU A 69 26.22 0.08 -9.25
N GLU A 70 27.00 -0.96 -9.46
CA GLU A 70 27.08 -1.62 -10.76
C GLU A 70 25.81 -2.42 -11.05
N GLN A 71 25.41 -2.42 -12.31
CA GLN A 71 24.28 -3.24 -12.76
C GLN A 71 24.60 -4.72 -12.50
N GLY A 72 23.62 -5.45 -11.95
CA GLY A 72 23.79 -6.84 -11.55
C GLY A 72 24.34 -7.02 -10.14
N SER A 73 24.54 -5.95 -9.38
CA SER A 73 24.88 -6.06 -7.95
C SER A 73 23.80 -6.80 -7.18
N HIS A 74 24.19 -7.68 -6.27
CA HIS A 74 23.28 -8.37 -5.39
C HIS A 74 22.79 -7.42 -4.29
N LEU A 75 21.47 -7.27 -4.18
CA LEU A 75 20.82 -6.39 -3.20
C LEU A 75 19.79 -7.17 -2.39
N LEU A 76 19.67 -6.82 -1.12
CA LEU A 76 18.58 -7.27 -0.24
C LEU A 76 17.83 -6.02 0.24
N LEU A 77 16.50 -6.03 0.08
CA LEU A 77 15.64 -4.89 0.39
C LEU A 77 14.60 -5.27 1.43
N ASP A 78 14.52 -4.50 2.52
CA ASP A 78 13.41 -4.53 3.48
C ASP A 78 12.63 -3.22 3.41
N GLY A 79 11.50 -3.24 2.72
CA GLY A 79 10.62 -2.08 2.55
C GLY A 79 9.88 -1.69 3.82
N ASP A 80 9.66 -2.63 4.76
CA ASP A 80 8.96 -2.36 6.02
C ASP A 80 9.87 -1.60 7.00
N ARG A 81 11.15 -1.94 7.03
CA ARG A 81 12.16 -1.28 7.88
C ARG A 81 12.92 -0.15 7.18
N GLY A 82 12.75 -0.01 5.86
CA GLY A 82 13.48 0.98 5.06
C GLY A 82 14.97 0.67 4.98
N GLN A 83 15.36 -0.59 4.90
CA GLN A 83 16.75 -1.04 4.89
C GLN A 83 17.16 -1.63 3.55
N LEU A 84 18.40 -1.35 3.16
CA LEU A 84 19.03 -1.91 1.97
C LEU A 84 20.42 -2.44 2.33
N TRP A 85 20.70 -3.67 1.94
CA TRP A 85 22.04 -4.26 2.01
C TRP A 85 22.60 -4.44 0.61
N VAL A 86 23.80 -3.98 0.40
CA VAL A 86 24.57 -4.17 -0.83
C VAL A 86 25.51 -5.34 -0.61
N GLN A 87 25.49 -6.32 -1.51
CA GLN A 87 26.32 -7.52 -1.41
C GLN A 87 26.13 -8.23 -0.06
N PRO A 88 24.89 -8.58 0.35
CA PRO A 88 24.63 -9.22 1.64
C PRO A 88 25.38 -10.55 1.75
N ASP A 89 25.93 -10.83 2.92
CA ASP A 89 26.55 -12.12 3.19
C ASP A 89 25.49 -13.23 3.39
N GLN A 90 25.95 -14.47 3.40
CA GLN A 90 25.09 -15.65 3.55
C GLN A 90 24.29 -15.63 4.87
N ALA A 91 24.84 -15.08 5.94
CA ALA A 91 24.18 -15.00 7.23
C ALA A 91 23.01 -14.00 7.19
N THR A 92 23.23 -12.83 6.58
CA THR A 92 22.20 -11.79 6.35
C THR A 92 21.06 -12.33 5.48
N LEU A 93 21.38 -13.02 4.38
CA LEU A 93 20.38 -13.62 3.49
C LEU A 93 19.55 -14.70 4.24
N ALA A 94 20.22 -15.57 4.99
CA ALA A 94 19.53 -16.61 5.76
C ALA A 94 18.63 -16.02 6.86
N GLN A 95 19.04 -14.92 7.47
CA GLN A 95 18.22 -14.20 8.45
C GLN A 95 16.98 -13.57 7.79
N ALA A 96 17.15 -12.87 6.68
CA ALA A 96 16.05 -12.25 5.94
C ALA A 96 15.04 -13.29 5.47
N GLU A 97 15.50 -14.44 4.98
CA GLU A 97 14.61 -15.53 4.55
C GLU A 97 13.78 -16.09 5.72
N ARG A 98 14.38 -16.28 6.89
CA ARG A 98 13.65 -16.69 8.11
C ARG A 98 12.58 -15.67 8.50
N GLU A 99 12.92 -14.37 8.45
CA GLU A 99 11.98 -13.29 8.78
C GLU A 99 10.84 -13.21 7.76
N ARG A 100 11.13 -13.39 6.47
CA ARG A 100 10.13 -13.47 5.40
C ARG A 100 9.16 -14.62 5.65
N GLN A 101 9.65 -15.82 5.87
CA GLN A 101 8.83 -17.02 6.16
C GLN A 101 7.98 -16.82 7.41
N ALA A 102 8.54 -16.28 8.48
CA ALA A 102 7.79 -15.98 9.69
C ALA A 102 6.70 -14.91 9.47
N SER A 103 6.95 -13.93 8.59
CA SER A 103 5.96 -12.92 8.21
C SER A 103 4.83 -13.53 7.38
N GLU A 104 5.15 -14.38 6.41
CA GLU A 104 4.16 -15.12 5.60
C GLU A 104 3.28 -15.99 6.48
N GLN A 105 3.86 -16.79 7.36
CA GLN A 105 3.08 -17.61 8.30
C GLN A 105 2.17 -16.80 9.21
N ARG A 106 2.61 -15.61 9.66
CA ARG A 106 1.74 -14.71 10.44
C ARG A 106 0.59 -14.19 9.60
N ARG A 107 0.83 -13.81 8.32
CA ARG A 107 -0.22 -13.35 7.40
C ARG A 107 -1.23 -14.46 7.08
N GLU A 108 -0.76 -15.68 6.83
CA GLU A 108 -1.63 -16.84 6.59
C GLU A 108 -2.49 -17.16 7.81
N ARG A 109 -1.90 -17.17 9.01
CA ARG A 109 -2.65 -17.35 10.26
C ARG A 109 -3.70 -16.23 10.44
N ALA A 110 -3.30 -14.98 10.32
CA ALA A 110 -4.21 -13.84 10.44
C ALA A 110 -5.33 -13.91 9.41
N HIS A 111 -5.02 -14.33 8.17
CA HIS A 111 -6.04 -14.54 7.14
C HIS A 111 -7.00 -15.68 7.50
N GLY A 112 -6.52 -16.77 8.06
CA GLY A 112 -7.36 -17.88 8.54
C GLY A 112 -8.25 -17.50 9.72
N GLU A 113 -7.79 -16.61 10.59
CA GLU A 113 -8.49 -16.18 11.80
C GLU A 113 -9.31 -14.89 11.62
N ARG A 114 -9.26 -14.24 10.44
CA ARG A 114 -9.82 -12.90 10.18
C ARG A 114 -11.31 -12.71 10.49
N MET A 115 -12.07 -13.80 10.46
CA MET A 115 -13.52 -13.78 10.77
C MET A 115 -13.81 -14.10 12.23
N GLN A 116 -12.80 -14.36 13.05
CA GLN A 116 -12.98 -14.60 14.47
C GLN A 116 -13.06 -13.27 15.22
N PRO A 117 -13.90 -13.18 16.25
CA PRO A 117 -13.97 -11.98 17.09
C PRO A 117 -12.62 -11.66 17.72
N ALA A 118 -12.18 -10.40 17.63
CA ALA A 118 -10.97 -9.98 18.32
C ALA A 118 -11.21 -9.96 19.82
N ARG A 119 -10.32 -10.62 20.59
CA ARG A 119 -10.39 -10.68 22.05
C ARG A 119 -9.07 -10.33 22.71
N THR A 120 -9.16 -9.56 23.79
CA THR A 120 -8.04 -9.29 24.67
C THR A 120 -7.68 -10.56 25.49
N ARG A 121 -6.51 -10.55 26.16
CA ARG A 121 -6.06 -11.70 26.97
C ARG A 121 -6.98 -12.01 28.15
N ASP A 122 -7.69 -11.00 28.67
CA ASP A 122 -8.69 -11.14 29.73
C ASP A 122 -10.09 -11.51 29.22
N GLY A 123 -10.22 -11.77 27.91
CA GLY A 123 -11.44 -12.28 27.28
C GLY A 123 -12.43 -11.21 26.81
N HIS A 124 -12.11 -9.91 26.95
CA HIS A 124 -12.96 -8.85 26.43
C HIS A 124 -12.97 -8.84 24.91
N THR A 125 -14.17 -8.77 24.30
CA THR A 125 -14.32 -8.67 22.84
C THR A 125 -14.17 -7.21 22.40
N VAL A 126 -13.35 -6.99 21.35
CA VAL A 126 -13.12 -5.65 20.77
C VAL A 126 -13.63 -5.66 19.33
N GLU A 127 -14.48 -4.70 18.98
CA GLU A 127 -14.96 -4.53 17.61
C GLU A 127 -13.83 -4.10 16.67
N VAL A 128 -13.72 -4.77 15.54
CA VAL A 128 -12.73 -4.44 14.48
C VAL A 128 -13.43 -3.62 13.41
N ALA A 129 -13.15 -2.32 13.40
CA ALA A 129 -13.69 -1.38 12.42
C ALA A 129 -12.61 -0.87 11.46
N VAL A 130 -13.02 -0.57 10.23
CA VAL A 130 -12.17 0.01 9.19
C VAL A 130 -12.60 1.41 8.81
N ASN A 131 -11.69 2.20 8.28
CA ASN A 131 -12.01 3.46 7.63
C ASN A 131 -11.94 3.26 6.12
N ILE A 132 -12.97 3.69 5.40
CA ILE A 132 -13.06 3.59 3.95
C ILE A 132 -13.33 4.95 3.30
N GLY A 133 -12.96 5.09 2.03
CA GLY A 133 -13.15 6.29 1.24
C GLY A 133 -14.17 6.13 0.11
N ALA A 134 -14.42 4.90 -0.33
CA ALA A 134 -15.30 4.63 -1.47
C ALA A 134 -16.02 3.28 -1.31
N SER A 135 -17.11 3.10 -2.06
CA SER A 135 -17.89 1.86 -2.06
C SER A 135 -17.09 0.63 -2.48
N GLY A 136 -16.11 0.80 -3.38
CA GLY A 136 -15.24 -0.29 -3.82
C GLY A 136 -14.40 -0.92 -2.72
N GLU A 137 -14.13 -0.20 -1.63
CA GLU A 137 -13.37 -0.71 -0.48
C GLU A 137 -14.23 -1.52 0.50
N ALA A 138 -15.54 -1.28 0.52
CA ALA A 138 -16.44 -1.85 1.53
C ALA A 138 -16.54 -3.38 1.45
N ALA A 139 -16.67 -3.94 0.25
CA ALA A 139 -16.74 -5.39 0.05
C ALA A 139 -15.45 -6.09 0.49
N GLY A 140 -14.30 -5.57 0.07
CA GLY A 140 -12.99 -6.10 0.47
C GLY A 140 -12.75 -6.01 1.98
N ALA A 141 -13.20 -4.94 2.63
CA ALA A 141 -13.12 -4.79 4.08
C ALA A 141 -13.91 -5.90 4.81
N VAL A 142 -15.13 -6.20 4.35
CA VAL A 142 -15.95 -7.29 4.89
C VAL A 142 -15.27 -8.65 4.70
N GLU A 143 -14.72 -8.92 3.53
CA GLU A 143 -13.98 -10.15 3.25
C GLU A 143 -12.73 -10.30 4.14
N LEU A 144 -12.11 -9.21 4.54
CA LEU A 144 -10.97 -9.18 5.45
C LEU A 144 -11.36 -9.23 6.93
N GLY A 145 -12.68 -9.33 7.24
CA GLY A 145 -13.18 -9.54 8.60
C GLY A 145 -13.57 -8.26 9.34
N ALA A 146 -13.76 -7.14 8.64
CA ALA A 146 -14.28 -5.93 9.27
C ALA A 146 -15.69 -6.17 9.82
N GLU A 147 -15.90 -5.84 11.09
CA GLU A 147 -17.19 -5.95 11.79
C GLU A 147 -18.02 -4.66 11.64
N ALA A 148 -17.36 -3.53 11.37
CA ALA A 148 -17.98 -2.23 11.18
C ALA A 148 -17.14 -1.33 10.27
N VAL A 149 -17.75 -0.27 9.76
CA VAL A 149 -17.02 0.90 9.21
C VAL A 149 -17.05 2.01 10.25
N GLY A 150 -15.89 2.27 10.85
CA GLY A 150 -15.71 3.32 11.85
C GLY A 150 -15.70 4.72 11.26
N LEU A 151 -15.39 4.85 9.97
CA LEU A 151 -15.45 6.12 9.25
C LEU A 151 -15.56 5.91 7.73
N LEU A 152 -16.66 6.40 7.14
CA LEU A 152 -16.74 6.66 5.71
C LEU A 152 -16.33 8.12 5.44
N ARG A 153 -15.26 8.29 4.65
CA ARG A 153 -14.74 9.62 4.27
C ARG A 153 -15.48 10.13 3.05
N THR A 154 -16.55 10.87 3.26
CA THR A 154 -17.40 11.38 2.17
C THR A 154 -16.70 12.42 1.29
N GLU A 155 -15.62 13.04 1.77
CA GLU A 155 -14.84 14.01 1.00
C GLU A 155 -14.30 13.42 -0.30
N LEU A 156 -13.93 12.13 -0.31
CA LEU A 156 -13.40 11.47 -1.50
C LEU A 156 -14.44 11.36 -2.61
N VAL A 157 -15.72 11.22 -2.27
CA VAL A 157 -16.82 11.25 -3.25
C VAL A 157 -16.88 12.61 -3.97
N PHE A 158 -16.48 13.70 -3.31
CA PHE A 158 -16.45 15.04 -3.89
C PHE A 158 -15.17 15.31 -4.69
N MET A 159 -14.05 14.71 -4.30
CA MET A 159 -12.75 14.92 -4.96
C MET A 159 -12.68 14.27 -6.35
N ASP A 160 -13.38 13.18 -6.57
CA ASP A 160 -13.41 12.47 -7.86
C ASP A 160 -14.23 13.18 -8.94
N HIS A 161 -14.94 14.25 -8.58
CA HIS A 161 -15.79 15.01 -9.48
C HIS A 161 -15.28 16.45 -9.61
N GLY A 162 -15.18 16.96 -10.83
CA GLY A 162 -14.78 18.35 -11.09
C GLY A 162 -15.79 19.40 -10.59
N GLN A 163 -16.97 18.97 -10.16
CA GLN A 163 -18.03 19.77 -9.51
C GLN A 163 -18.64 18.93 -8.38
N ALA A 164 -19.25 19.59 -7.40
CA ALA A 164 -19.92 18.89 -6.31
C ALA A 164 -20.98 17.92 -6.88
N PRO A 165 -20.94 16.62 -6.49
CA PRO A 165 -21.90 15.62 -6.95
C PRO A 165 -23.31 15.98 -6.47
N ASP A 166 -24.30 15.76 -7.32
CA ASP A 166 -25.69 15.95 -6.96
C ASP A 166 -26.17 14.92 -5.92
N VAL A 167 -27.36 15.15 -5.37
CA VAL A 167 -27.93 14.29 -4.31
C VAL A 167 -28.11 12.84 -4.79
N ALA A 168 -28.49 12.65 -6.06
CA ALA A 168 -28.72 11.31 -6.62
C ALA A 168 -27.40 10.52 -6.74
N THR A 169 -26.33 11.18 -7.15
CA THR A 169 -24.99 10.62 -7.23
C THR A 169 -24.48 10.21 -5.84
N GLN A 170 -24.64 11.10 -4.85
CA GLN A 170 -24.24 10.82 -3.46
C GLN A 170 -25.08 9.66 -2.88
N GLU A 171 -26.40 9.67 -3.09
CA GLU A 171 -27.28 8.58 -2.62
C GLU A 171 -26.86 7.23 -3.23
N ALA A 172 -26.58 7.20 -4.52
CA ALA A 172 -26.15 5.99 -5.20
C ALA A 172 -24.85 5.43 -4.64
N GLU A 173 -23.87 6.29 -4.31
CA GLU A 173 -22.60 5.87 -3.71
C GLU A 173 -22.80 5.34 -2.29
N TYR A 174 -23.54 6.07 -1.45
CA TYR A 174 -23.81 5.62 -0.07
C TYR A 174 -24.61 4.33 -0.05
N ARG A 175 -25.58 4.15 -0.95
CA ARG A 175 -26.35 2.91 -1.08
C ARG A 175 -25.46 1.73 -1.41
N ARG A 176 -24.50 1.89 -2.34
CA ARG A 176 -23.53 0.83 -2.64
C ARG A 176 -22.67 0.44 -1.43
N VAL A 177 -22.26 1.43 -0.62
CA VAL A 177 -21.56 1.14 0.64
C VAL A 177 -22.45 0.34 1.61
N PHE A 178 -23.68 0.77 1.83
CA PHE A 178 -24.63 0.08 2.73
C PHE A 178 -24.90 -1.36 2.28
N ASP A 179 -25.12 -1.57 0.98
CA ASP A 179 -25.39 -2.90 0.42
C ASP A 179 -24.17 -3.83 0.60
N ALA A 180 -22.95 -3.32 0.36
CA ALA A 180 -21.72 -4.08 0.53
C ALA A 180 -21.46 -4.47 2.00
N LEU A 181 -21.89 -3.66 2.97
CA LEU A 181 -21.71 -3.91 4.40
C LEU A 181 -22.66 -4.98 4.97
N GLN A 182 -23.73 -5.36 4.26
CA GLN A 182 -24.63 -6.43 4.66
C GLN A 182 -25.19 -6.26 6.09
N GLY A 183 -25.58 -5.03 6.44
CA GLY A 183 -26.15 -4.70 7.75
C GLY A 183 -25.13 -4.43 8.87
N ARG A 184 -23.83 -4.40 8.58
CA ARG A 184 -22.82 -3.99 9.56
C ARG A 184 -22.92 -2.50 9.88
N PRO A 185 -22.55 -2.08 11.12
CA PRO A 185 -22.54 -0.67 11.51
C PRO A 185 -21.65 0.20 10.60
N LEU A 186 -22.14 1.40 10.31
CA LEU A 186 -21.43 2.39 9.50
C LEU A 186 -21.51 3.77 10.15
N VAL A 187 -20.37 4.39 10.40
CA VAL A 187 -20.26 5.81 10.76
C VAL A 187 -19.92 6.60 9.51
N VAL A 188 -20.80 7.51 9.12
CA VAL A 188 -20.61 8.42 7.99
C VAL A 188 -20.20 9.79 8.52
N ARG A 189 -19.02 10.28 8.09
CA ARG A 189 -18.63 11.66 8.35
C ARG A 189 -19.27 12.55 7.27
N THR A 190 -20.01 13.56 7.69
CA THR A 190 -20.49 14.60 6.77
C THR A 190 -19.32 15.39 6.20
N LEU A 191 -19.51 16.01 5.03
CA LEU A 191 -18.46 16.75 4.33
C LEU A 191 -17.82 17.80 5.25
N ASP A 192 -16.51 17.71 5.40
CA ASP A 192 -15.69 18.71 6.08
C ASP A 192 -15.03 19.63 5.04
N VAL A 193 -15.66 20.77 4.78
CA VAL A 193 -15.19 21.76 3.80
C VAL A 193 -13.87 22.39 4.24
N LEU A 194 -13.59 22.47 5.53
CA LEU A 194 -12.37 23.09 6.05
C LEU A 194 -11.13 22.24 5.73
N SER A 195 -11.25 20.92 5.67
CA SER A 195 -10.14 20.05 5.27
C SER A 195 -9.78 20.15 3.80
N LEU A 196 -10.68 20.64 2.96
CA LEU A 196 -10.47 20.81 1.51
C LEU A 196 -9.82 22.17 1.14
N ILE A 197 -9.77 23.13 2.07
CA ILE A 197 -9.18 24.46 1.82
C ILE A 197 -7.65 24.43 1.85
N HIS A 198 -7.05 23.35 2.36
CA HIS A 198 -5.61 23.18 2.49
C HIS A 198 -4.97 22.29 1.42
N ILE A 199 -5.71 21.99 0.32
CA ILE A 199 -5.20 21.20 -0.81
C ILE A 199 -4.91 22.14 -1.99
#